data_5dde5c83eca52a3efd471a99294396ff
#
_entry.id   5dde5c83eca52a3efd471a99294396ff
#
_cell.length_a   1.000
_cell.length_b   1.000
_cell.length_c   1.000
_cell.angle_alpha   90.00
_cell.angle_beta   90.00
_cell.angle_gamma   90.00
#
_symmetry.space_group_name_H-M   'P 1'
#
loop_
_entity.id
_entity.type
_entity.pdbx_description
1 polymer ?
#
loop_
_entity_poly.entity_id
_entity_poly.type
_entity_poly.pdbx_seq_one_letter_code
_entity_poly.pdbx_strand_id
1 'polypeptide(L)'
;MTGVNKTLYIPLYGKSYVSKKGIFLNDKKAEEIWEAEGFLLKGKARSKWLSYYMGIRCAVFDEWLKGKIENDKDAVIIHIGCGMDSRVIRTEAENRKWYDVDFPDVIKERKRYYNESDSYKMIGTDIRVCDWLTNIKENKSAVIVMEGVSMYLTATEMAGLADSLCNHFESLSLLVDCYTSFAAKMSKYKNPVNDVGVSTVYGTDNPESLQVNGLCYIGERDMT
;
A
#
# COMPACT_ATOMS: atom_id res chain seq x y z
N MET A 1 0.43 -18.87 -5.46
CA MET A 1 -0.14 -17.55 -5.12
C MET A 1 -1.65 -17.59 -5.22
N THR A 2 -2.35 -17.02 -4.24
CA THR A 2 -3.81 -16.83 -4.27
C THR A 2 -4.19 -15.74 -5.29
N GLY A 3 -5.50 -15.58 -5.60
CA GLY A 3 -5.97 -14.50 -6.50
C GLY A 3 -5.61 -13.11 -5.99
N VAL A 4 -5.71 -12.88 -4.67
CA VAL A 4 -5.33 -11.60 -4.03
C VAL A 4 -3.86 -11.29 -4.25
N ASN A 5 -2.97 -12.26 -4.11
CA ASN A 5 -1.54 -12.05 -4.28
C ASN A 5 -1.16 -11.67 -5.73
N LYS A 6 -1.99 -12.05 -6.72
CA LYS A 6 -1.76 -11.66 -8.13
C LYS A 6 -2.13 -10.21 -8.43
N THR A 7 -2.94 -9.57 -7.58
CA THR A 7 -3.31 -8.16 -7.77
C THR A 7 -2.11 -7.22 -7.69
N LEU A 8 -1.02 -7.62 -7.02
CA LEU A 8 0.21 -6.84 -6.89
C LEU A 8 0.87 -6.48 -8.25
N TYR A 9 0.63 -7.28 -9.30
CA TYR A 9 1.21 -7.04 -10.62
C TYR A 9 0.53 -5.90 -11.39
N ILE A 10 -0.70 -5.53 -11.04
CA ILE A 10 -1.43 -4.42 -11.68
C ILE A 10 -0.78 -3.07 -11.33
N PRO A 11 -0.58 -2.71 -10.04
CA PRO A 11 0.14 -1.49 -9.68
C PRO A 11 1.60 -1.50 -10.16
N LEU A 12 2.28 -2.64 -10.08
CA LEU A 12 3.66 -2.77 -10.55
C LEU A 12 3.78 -2.43 -12.04
N TYR A 13 2.91 -3.00 -12.88
CA TYR A 13 2.84 -2.65 -14.31
C TYR A 13 2.56 -1.17 -14.52
N GLY A 14 1.56 -0.62 -13.82
CA GLY A 14 1.19 0.79 -13.94
C GLY A 14 2.34 1.72 -13.61
N LYS A 15 3.03 1.48 -12.50
CA LYS A 15 4.20 2.26 -12.05
C LYS A 15 5.37 2.14 -13.05
N SER A 16 5.70 0.92 -13.50
CA SER A 16 6.71 0.68 -14.53
C SER A 16 6.38 1.41 -15.84
N TYR A 17 5.11 1.33 -16.29
CA TYR A 17 4.67 1.99 -17.52
C TYR A 17 4.84 3.50 -17.46
N VAL A 18 4.41 4.13 -16.35
CA VAL A 18 4.50 5.60 -16.19
C VAL A 18 5.94 6.04 -16.00
N SER A 19 6.75 5.28 -15.27
CA SER A 19 8.18 5.55 -15.07
C SER A 19 8.93 5.55 -16.40
N LYS A 20 8.71 4.56 -17.26
CA LYS A 20 9.30 4.50 -18.61
C LYS A 20 8.91 5.68 -19.50
N LYS A 21 7.78 6.33 -19.23
CA LYS A 21 7.35 7.54 -19.94
C LYS A 21 8.04 8.82 -19.41
N GLY A 22 8.62 8.78 -18.22
CA GLY A 22 9.34 9.91 -17.62
C GLY A 22 8.45 11.12 -17.31
N ILE A 23 7.17 10.91 -17.00
CA ILE A 23 6.22 12.02 -16.85
C ILE A 23 6.27 12.60 -15.44
N PHE A 24 5.83 11.85 -14.42
CA PHE A 24 5.74 12.34 -13.03
C PHE A 24 6.20 11.31 -11.99
N LEU A 25 6.55 10.12 -12.42
CA LEU A 25 7.08 9.05 -11.57
C LEU A 25 8.40 8.54 -12.14
N ASN A 26 9.42 8.44 -11.30
CA ASN A 26 10.68 7.78 -11.62
C ASN A 26 10.85 6.56 -10.72
N ASP A 27 10.49 5.38 -11.22
CA ASP A 27 10.50 4.12 -10.48
C ASP A 27 11.29 3.06 -11.26
N LYS A 28 12.61 3.22 -11.28
CA LYS A 28 13.50 2.28 -11.98
C LYS A 28 13.41 0.87 -11.42
N LYS A 29 13.12 0.74 -10.12
CA LYS A 29 12.96 -0.58 -9.49
C LYS A 29 11.69 -1.29 -9.97
N ALA A 30 10.58 -0.57 -10.15
CA ALA A 30 9.38 -1.15 -10.76
C ALA A 30 9.62 -1.57 -12.23
N GLU A 31 10.44 -0.82 -12.98
CA GLU A 31 10.83 -1.20 -14.35
C GLU A 31 11.62 -2.50 -14.35
N GLU A 32 12.64 -2.60 -13.48
CA GLU A 32 13.49 -3.80 -13.31
C GLU A 32 12.67 -5.04 -12.96
N ILE A 33 11.82 -4.93 -11.91
CA ILE A 33 11.01 -6.06 -11.45
C ILE A 33 10.03 -6.50 -12.53
N TRP A 34 9.36 -5.54 -13.19
CA TRP A 34 8.41 -5.85 -14.26
C TRP A 34 9.06 -6.61 -15.42
N GLU A 35 10.27 -6.21 -15.81
CA GLU A 35 11.02 -6.88 -16.88
C GLU A 35 11.48 -8.28 -16.47
N ALA A 36 11.93 -8.44 -15.24
CA ALA A 36 12.39 -9.73 -14.71
C ALA A 36 11.26 -10.75 -14.55
N GLU A 37 10.07 -10.31 -14.10
CA GLU A 37 8.94 -11.21 -13.87
C GLU A 37 8.31 -11.74 -15.17
N GLY A 38 8.37 -10.98 -16.27
CA GLY A 38 7.78 -11.36 -17.55
C GLY A 38 6.28 -11.66 -17.49
N PHE A 39 5.58 -11.13 -16.48
CA PHE A 39 4.17 -11.42 -16.24
C PHE A 39 3.27 -10.78 -17.30
N LEU A 40 2.41 -11.58 -17.92
CA LEU A 40 1.50 -11.11 -18.96
C LEU A 40 0.14 -10.73 -18.36
N LEU A 41 -0.04 -9.44 -18.08
CA LEU A 41 -1.37 -8.90 -17.83
C LEU A 41 -2.21 -8.87 -19.11
N LYS A 42 -3.51 -9.11 -18.98
CA LYS A 42 -4.47 -9.11 -20.09
C LYS A 42 -5.58 -8.07 -19.86
N GLY A 43 -6.30 -7.73 -20.94
CA GLY A 43 -7.50 -6.92 -20.86
C GLY A 43 -7.28 -5.53 -20.22
N LYS A 44 -8.19 -5.16 -19.35
CA LYS A 44 -8.23 -3.84 -18.71
C LYS A 44 -7.05 -3.56 -17.78
N ALA A 45 -6.44 -4.61 -17.21
CA ALA A 45 -5.25 -4.49 -16.36
C ALA A 45 -4.05 -3.85 -17.09
N ARG A 46 -4.05 -3.83 -18.44
CA ARG A 46 -3.04 -3.15 -19.28
C ARG A 46 -3.48 -1.79 -19.81
N SER A 47 -4.60 -1.24 -19.37
CA SER A 47 -5.07 0.03 -19.90
C SER A 47 -4.12 1.17 -19.50
N LYS A 48 -3.86 2.09 -20.44
CA LYS A 48 -3.04 3.27 -20.20
C LYS A 48 -3.64 4.14 -19.10
N TRP A 49 -4.96 4.30 -19.10
CA TRP A 49 -5.68 5.07 -18.08
C TRP A 49 -5.42 4.50 -16.68
N LEU A 50 -5.54 3.19 -16.51
CA LEU A 50 -5.25 2.54 -15.22
C LEU A 50 -3.80 2.72 -14.81
N SER A 51 -2.86 2.65 -15.77
CA SER A 51 -1.44 2.88 -15.49
C SER A 51 -1.18 4.30 -14.97
N TYR A 52 -1.79 5.31 -15.60
CA TYR A 52 -1.69 6.69 -15.12
C TYR A 52 -2.34 6.86 -13.75
N TYR A 53 -3.51 6.28 -13.53
CA TYR A 53 -4.18 6.30 -12.23
C TYR A 53 -3.28 5.70 -11.13
N MET A 54 -2.68 4.52 -11.37
CA MET A 54 -1.75 3.90 -10.43
C MET A 54 -0.53 4.76 -10.15
N GLY A 55 0.01 5.43 -11.17
CA GLY A 55 1.14 6.35 -11.03
C GLY A 55 0.78 7.60 -10.22
N ILE A 56 -0.38 8.22 -10.48
CA ILE A 56 -0.86 9.40 -9.74
C ILE A 56 -1.10 9.04 -8.27
N ARG A 57 -1.79 7.94 -8.01
CA ARG A 57 -2.01 7.45 -6.66
C ARG A 57 -0.69 7.27 -5.91
N CYS A 58 0.26 6.60 -6.54
CA CYS A 58 1.59 6.40 -6.01
C CYS A 58 2.29 7.73 -5.66
N ALA A 59 2.26 8.72 -6.58
CA ALA A 59 2.88 10.02 -6.38
C ALA A 59 2.26 10.80 -5.20
N VAL A 60 0.93 10.75 -5.05
CA VAL A 60 0.22 11.37 -3.92
C VAL A 60 0.65 10.76 -2.59
N PHE A 61 0.76 9.43 -2.53
CA PHE A 61 1.24 8.74 -1.33
C PHE A 61 2.69 9.07 -1.01
N ASP A 62 3.56 9.12 -2.02
CA ASP A 62 4.97 9.44 -1.85
C ASP A 62 5.17 10.89 -1.38
N GLU A 63 4.43 11.85 -1.94
CA GLU A 63 4.45 13.25 -1.53
C GLU A 63 4.03 13.42 -0.06
N TRP A 64 2.91 12.80 0.31
CA TRP A 64 2.42 12.85 1.69
C TRP A 64 3.43 12.23 2.66
N LEU A 65 3.97 11.06 2.31
CA LEU A 65 4.94 10.37 3.15
C LEU A 65 6.20 11.20 3.34
N LYS A 66 6.77 11.77 2.28
CA LYS A 66 7.94 12.66 2.35
C LYS A 66 7.70 13.82 3.29
N GLY A 67 6.56 14.51 3.17
CA GLY A 67 6.23 15.61 4.07
C GLY A 67 6.11 15.18 5.54
N LYS A 68 5.59 13.97 5.82
CA LYS A 68 5.49 13.45 7.18
C LYS A 68 6.85 13.10 7.80
N ILE A 69 7.69 12.40 7.04
CA ILE A 69 9.00 11.96 7.55
C ILE A 69 10.01 13.13 7.66
N GLU A 70 9.84 14.20 6.91
CA GLU A 70 10.61 15.43 7.08
C GLU A 70 10.31 16.11 8.42
N ASN A 71 9.04 16.09 8.82
CA ASN A 71 8.58 16.72 10.07
C ASN A 71 8.84 15.86 11.32
N ASP A 72 8.94 14.55 11.17
CA ASP A 72 9.23 13.60 12.26
C ASP A 72 10.35 12.65 11.85
N LYS A 73 11.58 13.00 12.24
CA LYS A 73 12.78 12.24 11.85
C LYS A 73 12.93 10.92 12.61
N ASP A 74 12.26 10.76 13.73
CA ASP A 74 12.35 9.59 14.59
C ASP A 74 11.20 8.60 14.34
N ALA A 75 10.18 8.99 13.59
CA ALA A 75 9.05 8.13 13.26
C ALA A 75 9.50 6.87 12.52
N VAL A 76 8.98 5.73 12.94
CA VAL A 76 9.07 4.49 12.15
C VAL A 76 8.10 4.56 10.98
N ILE A 77 8.51 4.03 9.84
CA ILE A 77 7.67 3.99 8.64
C ILE A 77 7.13 2.57 8.46
N ILE A 78 5.83 2.47 8.25
CA ILE A 78 5.16 1.18 8.03
C ILE A 78 4.40 1.24 6.70
N HIS A 79 4.75 0.35 5.80
CA HIS A 79 4.07 0.20 4.52
C HIS A 79 3.24 -1.09 4.52
N ILE A 80 1.96 -0.95 4.80
CA ILE A 80 1.01 -2.07 4.85
C ILE A 80 0.52 -2.41 3.44
N GLY A 81 0.56 -3.69 3.08
CA GLY A 81 0.23 -4.16 1.74
C GLY A 81 1.25 -3.70 0.70
N CYS A 82 2.53 -3.81 1.04
CA CYS A 82 3.64 -3.28 0.25
C CYS A 82 3.75 -3.89 -1.16
N GLY A 83 3.26 -5.10 -1.37
CA GLY A 83 3.37 -5.78 -2.66
C GLY A 83 4.80 -5.78 -3.19
N MET A 84 4.95 -5.36 -4.44
CA MET A 84 6.25 -5.16 -5.09
C MET A 84 6.63 -3.68 -5.21
N ASP A 85 5.99 -2.79 -4.45
CA ASP A 85 6.23 -1.36 -4.48
C ASP A 85 7.64 -1.01 -3.98
N SER A 86 8.29 -0.08 -4.66
CA SER A 86 9.64 0.40 -4.35
C SER A 86 9.65 1.68 -3.52
N ARG A 87 8.59 1.96 -2.78
CA ARG A 87 8.41 3.22 -2.04
C ARG A 87 9.59 3.56 -1.13
N VAL A 88 10.13 2.60 -0.41
CA VAL A 88 11.31 2.78 0.45
C VAL A 88 12.49 3.41 -0.31
N ILE A 89 12.72 2.98 -1.57
CA ILE A 89 13.78 3.51 -2.44
C ILE A 89 13.35 4.88 -3.01
N ARG A 90 12.14 4.99 -3.55
CA ARG A 90 11.61 6.19 -4.20
C ARG A 90 11.50 7.40 -3.28
N THR A 91 11.27 7.16 -2.00
CA THR A 91 11.19 8.21 -0.98
C THR A 91 12.53 8.49 -0.29
N GLU A 92 13.60 7.80 -0.70
CA GLU A 92 14.96 7.96 -0.14
C GLU A 92 15.01 7.70 1.37
N ALA A 93 14.21 6.72 1.81
CA ALA A 93 14.00 6.42 3.23
C ALA A 93 14.72 5.15 3.71
N GLU A 94 15.71 4.64 2.96
CA GLU A 94 16.41 3.38 3.28
C GLU A 94 17.18 3.44 4.60
N ASN A 95 17.55 4.63 5.03
CA ASN A 95 18.24 4.87 6.30
C ASN A 95 17.29 5.07 7.49
N ARG A 96 15.97 5.07 7.24
CA ARG A 96 14.92 5.20 8.25
C ARG A 96 14.48 3.82 8.71
N LYS A 97 13.98 3.74 9.95
CA LYS A 97 13.33 2.49 10.39
C LYS A 97 12.07 2.27 9.56
N TRP A 98 12.11 1.25 8.72
CA TRP A 98 11.08 0.95 7.75
C TRP A 98 10.65 -0.51 7.84
N TYR A 99 9.34 -0.74 7.87
CA TYR A 99 8.74 -2.06 7.86
C TYR A 99 7.77 -2.19 6.68
N ASP A 100 8.09 -3.11 5.76
CA ASP A 100 7.15 -3.56 4.73
C ASP A 100 6.36 -4.75 5.26
N VAL A 101 5.05 -4.66 5.18
CA VAL A 101 4.13 -5.67 5.73
C VAL A 101 3.20 -6.17 4.64
N ASP A 102 3.17 -7.47 4.40
CA ASP A 102 2.27 -8.11 3.44
C ASP A 102 2.12 -9.61 3.77
N PHE A 103 1.29 -10.33 3.02
CA PHE A 103 1.18 -11.78 3.16
C PHE A 103 2.53 -12.49 3.02
N PRO A 104 2.74 -13.63 3.73
CA PRO A 104 4.01 -14.35 3.71
C PRO A 104 4.51 -14.71 2.30
N ASP A 105 3.59 -15.10 1.41
CA ASP A 105 3.93 -15.43 0.02
C ASP A 105 4.39 -14.19 -0.76
N VAL A 106 3.80 -13.02 -0.50
CA VAL A 106 4.19 -11.76 -1.13
C VAL A 106 5.57 -11.33 -0.63
N ILE A 107 5.80 -11.39 0.68
CA ILE A 107 7.11 -11.06 1.27
C ILE A 107 8.20 -12.02 0.76
N LYS A 108 7.88 -13.31 0.62
CA LYS A 108 8.82 -14.27 0.01
C LYS A 108 9.23 -13.86 -1.41
N GLU A 109 8.25 -13.42 -2.22
CA GLU A 109 8.51 -12.96 -3.59
C GLU A 109 9.27 -11.64 -3.60
N ARG A 110 8.91 -10.69 -2.71
CA ARG A 110 9.57 -9.40 -2.53
C ARG A 110 11.06 -9.55 -2.19
N LYS A 111 11.43 -10.52 -1.34
CA LYS A 111 12.83 -10.82 -0.96
C LYS A 111 13.73 -11.25 -2.12
N ARG A 112 13.19 -11.50 -3.31
CA ARG A 112 13.98 -11.71 -4.53
C ARG A 112 14.57 -10.41 -5.09
N TYR A 113 13.98 -9.26 -4.74
CA TYR A 113 14.30 -7.95 -5.31
C TYR A 113 14.77 -6.93 -4.28
N TYR A 114 14.48 -7.18 -3.00
CA TYR A 114 14.80 -6.28 -1.90
C TYR A 114 15.56 -7.03 -0.81
N ASN A 115 16.59 -6.41 -0.25
CA ASN A 115 17.37 -6.96 0.85
C ASN A 115 17.03 -6.23 2.14
N GLU A 116 16.84 -6.98 3.22
CA GLU A 116 16.68 -6.41 4.55
C GLU A 116 18.02 -5.82 5.04
N SER A 117 17.93 -4.81 5.89
CA SER A 117 19.05 -4.17 6.59
C SER A 117 18.70 -3.95 8.06
N ASP A 118 19.57 -3.30 8.81
CA ASP A 118 19.27 -2.93 10.20
C ASP A 118 18.11 -1.93 10.30
N SER A 119 17.93 -1.11 9.28
CA SER A 119 16.86 -0.10 9.20
C SER A 119 15.63 -0.56 8.41
N TYR A 120 15.74 -1.55 7.53
CA TYR A 120 14.67 -2.01 6.65
C TYR A 120 14.32 -3.47 6.90
N LYS A 121 13.08 -3.76 7.25
CA LYS A 121 12.58 -5.11 7.54
C LYS A 121 11.31 -5.43 6.74
N MET A 122 11.11 -6.72 6.48
CA MET A 122 9.95 -7.23 5.77
C MET A 122 9.22 -8.26 6.64
N ILE A 123 7.96 -7.99 6.99
CA ILE A 123 7.12 -8.82 7.87
C ILE A 123 6.06 -9.53 7.03
N GLY A 124 6.13 -10.86 6.99
CA GLY A 124 5.14 -11.70 6.32
C GLY A 124 4.01 -12.10 7.27
N THR A 125 2.84 -11.48 7.12
CA THR A 125 1.69 -11.72 7.99
C THR A 125 0.37 -11.43 7.31
N ASP A 126 -0.72 -11.85 7.93
CA ASP A 126 -2.06 -11.33 7.67
C ASP A 126 -2.30 -10.14 8.60
N ILE A 127 -2.46 -8.95 8.06
CA ILE A 127 -2.61 -7.70 8.84
C ILE A 127 -3.86 -7.67 9.71
N ARG A 128 -4.83 -8.54 9.47
CA ARG A 128 -6.03 -8.71 10.29
C ARG A 128 -5.73 -9.34 11.66
N VAL A 129 -4.60 -10.02 11.77
CA VAL A 129 -4.10 -10.62 13.01
C VAL A 129 -2.94 -9.77 13.49
N CYS A 130 -3.21 -8.83 14.38
CA CYS A 130 -2.28 -7.72 14.71
C CYS A 130 -1.10 -8.11 15.62
N ASP A 131 -0.80 -9.39 15.81
CA ASP A 131 0.35 -9.89 16.58
C ASP A 131 1.70 -9.50 15.91
N TRP A 132 1.71 -9.21 14.60
CA TRP A 132 2.91 -8.75 13.89
C TRP A 132 3.48 -7.43 14.43
N LEU A 133 2.66 -6.61 15.08
CA LEU A 133 3.10 -5.38 15.73
C LEU A 133 4.15 -5.65 16.83
N THR A 134 4.13 -6.82 17.45
CA THR A 134 5.16 -7.22 18.44
C THR A 134 6.57 -7.32 17.86
N ASN A 135 6.70 -7.44 16.53
CA ASN A 135 7.99 -7.41 15.84
C ASN A 135 8.55 -5.98 15.66
N ILE A 136 7.73 -4.96 15.90
CA ILE A 136 8.12 -3.54 15.83
C ILE A 136 8.37 -3.08 17.25
N LYS A 137 9.64 -2.78 17.54
CA LYS A 137 10.05 -2.36 18.90
C LYS A 137 9.85 -0.87 19.14
N GLU A 138 9.83 -0.10 18.07
CA GLU A 138 9.57 1.33 18.10
C GLU A 138 8.07 1.55 18.36
N ASN A 139 7.73 2.33 19.36
CA ASN A 139 6.34 2.59 19.74
C ASN A 139 6.00 4.08 19.97
N LYS A 140 6.97 4.99 19.81
CA LYS A 140 6.73 6.42 20.05
C LYS A 140 5.92 7.04 18.91
N SER A 141 6.45 6.96 17.70
CA SER A 141 5.85 7.66 16.56
C SER A 141 5.92 6.81 15.30
N ALA A 142 4.84 6.78 14.53
CA ALA A 142 4.75 6.05 13.27
C ALA A 142 4.13 6.86 12.14
N VAL A 143 4.67 6.68 10.94
CA VAL A 143 4.04 7.13 9.68
C VAL A 143 3.67 5.90 8.87
N ILE A 144 2.38 5.71 8.65
CA ILE A 144 1.83 4.48 8.10
C ILE A 144 1.17 4.77 6.76
N VAL A 145 1.50 3.99 5.75
CA VAL A 145 0.86 4.05 4.43
C VAL A 145 0.23 2.71 4.09
N MET A 146 -0.99 2.77 3.55
CA MET A 146 -1.77 1.60 3.13
C MET A 146 -2.43 1.89 1.78
N GLU A 147 -1.72 1.57 0.69
CA GLU A 147 -2.15 1.83 -0.69
C GLU A 147 -2.72 0.57 -1.36
N GLY A 148 -4.00 0.64 -1.76
CA GLY A 148 -4.66 -0.44 -2.48
C GLY A 148 -5.01 -1.67 -1.62
N VAL A 149 -5.24 -1.47 -0.32
CA VAL A 149 -5.48 -2.55 0.67
C VAL A 149 -6.85 -2.45 1.32
N SER A 150 -7.30 -1.26 1.70
CA SER A 150 -8.54 -1.06 2.47
C SER A 150 -9.76 -1.73 1.83
N MET A 151 -9.80 -1.77 0.51
CA MET A 151 -10.88 -2.40 -0.25
C MET A 151 -11.01 -3.91 -0.02
N TYR A 152 -10.00 -4.56 0.56
CA TYR A 152 -10.02 -5.99 0.88
C TYR A 152 -10.38 -6.27 2.34
N LEU A 153 -10.57 -5.23 3.15
CA LEU A 153 -10.92 -5.31 4.56
C LEU A 153 -12.39 -4.92 4.77
N THR A 154 -13.09 -5.66 5.60
CA THR A 154 -14.38 -5.23 6.13
C THR A 154 -14.21 -4.02 7.04
N ALA A 155 -15.29 -3.28 7.30
CA ALA A 155 -15.24 -2.15 8.25
C ALA A 155 -14.75 -2.58 9.64
N THR A 156 -15.14 -3.76 10.10
CA THR A 156 -14.71 -4.31 11.40
C THR A 156 -13.21 -4.64 11.40
N GLU A 157 -12.69 -5.25 10.33
CA GLU A 157 -11.27 -5.57 10.22
C GLU A 157 -10.43 -4.30 10.14
N MET A 158 -10.91 -3.28 9.39
CA MET A 158 -10.24 -1.98 9.29
C MET A 158 -10.21 -1.26 10.64
N ALA A 159 -11.32 -1.26 11.37
CA ALA A 159 -11.40 -0.68 12.72
C ALA A 159 -10.47 -1.40 13.69
N GLY A 160 -10.46 -2.74 13.68
CA GLY A 160 -9.57 -3.54 14.53
C GLY A 160 -8.09 -3.31 14.26
N LEU A 161 -7.70 -3.16 12.98
CA LEU A 161 -6.33 -2.79 12.60
C LEU A 161 -5.97 -1.38 13.12
N ALA A 162 -6.85 -0.40 12.88
CA ALA A 162 -6.63 0.98 13.33
C ALA A 162 -6.52 1.07 14.86
N ASP A 163 -7.39 0.38 15.60
CA ASP A 163 -7.34 0.32 17.06
C ASP A 163 -6.03 -0.31 17.56
N SER A 164 -5.60 -1.40 16.95
CA SER A 164 -4.33 -2.05 17.30
C SER A 164 -3.11 -1.16 17.04
N LEU A 165 -3.12 -0.39 15.96
CA LEU A 165 -2.08 0.61 15.67
C LEU A 165 -2.07 1.73 16.71
N CYS A 166 -3.25 2.26 17.07
CA CYS A 166 -3.37 3.30 18.10
C CYS A 166 -2.92 2.81 19.50
N ASN A 167 -3.13 1.54 19.80
CA ASN A 167 -2.68 0.96 21.08
C ASN A 167 -1.18 0.66 21.10
N HIS A 168 -0.56 0.48 19.95
CA HIS A 168 0.88 0.19 19.85
C HIS A 168 1.74 1.45 19.85
N PHE A 169 1.31 2.53 19.18
CA PHE A 169 2.07 3.77 19.03
C PHE A 169 1.49 4.91 19.87
N GLU A 170 2.36 5.69 20.50
CA GLU A 170 1.97 6.89 21.25
C GLU A 170 1.43 7.99 20.30
N SER A 171 1.96 8.03 19.08
CA SER A 171 1.54 8.95 18.01
C SER A 171 1.65 8.27 16.67
N LEU A 172 0.67 8.47 15.78
CA LEU A 172 0.75 7.97 14.42
C LEU A 172 0.07 8.89 13.41
N SER A 173 0.53 8.81 12.18
CA SER A 173 -0.15 9.35 10.98
C SER A 173 -0.41 8.22 10.01
N LEU A 174 -1.66 8.04 9.58
CA LEU A 174 -2.08 7.00 8.64
C LEU A 174 -2.63 7.63 7.36
N LEU A 175 -2.10 7.22 6.20
CA LEU A 175 -2.70 7.47 4.90
C LEU A 175 -3.22 6.16 4.30
N VAL A 176 -4.48 6.17 3.91
CA VAL A 176 -5.16 5.02 3.30
C VAL A 176 -6.02 5.50 2.13
N ASP A 177 -6.02 4.75 1.02
CA ASP A 177 -6.99 4.95 -0.04
C ASP A 177 -8.23 4.09 0.18
N CYS A 178 -9.39 4.62 -0.20
CA CYS A 178 -10.67 3.93 -0.08
C CYS A 178 -11.43 3.96 -1.42
N TYR A 179 -12.16 2.90 -1.70
CA TYR A 179 -13.18 2.95 -2.73
C TYR A 179 -14.45 3.60 -2.17
N THR A 180 -15.14 4.36 -3.00
CA THR A 180 -16.54 4.70 -2.71
C THR A 180 -17.40 3.44 -2.77
N SER A 181 -18.55 3.44 -2.08
CA SER A 181 -19.51 2.33 -2.14
C SER A 181 -19.98 2.06 -3.59
N PHE A 182 -20.08 3.11 -4.41
CA PHE A 182 -20.38 2.98 -5.83
C PHE A 182 -19.26 2.26 -6.58
N ALA A 183 -18.00 2.67 -6.42
CA ALA A 183 -16.85 2.03 -7.06
C ALA A 183 -16.72 0.56 -6.64
N ALA A 184 -16.93 0.25 -5.36
CA ALA A 184 -16.92 -1.13 -4.86
C ALA A 184 -18.02 -1.98 -5.50
N LYS A 185 -19.25 -1.46 -5.65
CA LYS A 185 -20.35 -2.16 -6.36
C LYS A 185 -20.02 -2.41 -7.83
N MET A 186 -19.49 -1.38 -8.50
CA MET A 186 -19.12 -1.49 -9.93
C MET A 186 -17.96 -2.46 -10.17
N SER A 187 -17.07 -2.63 -9.18
CA SER A 187 -15.94 -3.54 -9.29
C SER A 187 -16.34 -5.00 -9.48
N LYS A 188 -17.53 -5.40 -9.00
CA LYS A 188 -18.05 -6.77 -9.21
C LYS A 188 -18.22 -7.14 -10.69
N TYR A 189 -18.41 -6.14 -11.55
CA TYR A 189 -18.75 -6.38 -12.96
C TYR A 189 -17.60 -6.08 -13.93
N LYS A 190 -16.68 -5.19 -13.58
CA LYS A 190 -15.71 -4.66 -14.55
C LYS A 190 -14.38 -4.21 -13.93
N ASN A 191 -13.91 -4.82 -12.86
CA ASN A 191 -12.65 -4.43 -12.23
C ASN A 191 -11.47 -5.27 -12.74
N PRO A 192 -10.31 -4.68 -13.07
CA PRO A 192 -9.08 -5.43 -13.38
C PRO A 192 -8.68 -6.47 -12.33
N VAL A 193 -9.03 -6.27 -11.05
CA VAL A 193 -8.75 -7.24 -9.98
C VAL A 193 -9.55 -8.54 -10.14
N ASN A 194 -10.67 -8.53 -10.86
CA ASN A 194 -11.44 -9.74 -11.17
C ASN A 194 -10.67 -10.67 -12.12
N ASP A 195 -9.84 -10.10 -13.00
CA ASP A 195 -9.00 -10.86 -13.96
C ASP A 195 -7.92 -11.68 -13.22
N VAL A 196 -7.64 -11.35 -11.98
CA VAL A 196 -6.68 -12.05 -11.10
C VAL A 196 -7.36 -12.81 -9.96
N GLY A 197 -8.70 -12.91 -9.96
CA GLY A 197 -9.48 -13.81 -9.10
C GLY A 197 -10.01 -13.20 -7.79
N VAL A 198 -10.07 -11.87 -7.69
CA VAL A 198 -10.72 -11.18 -6.57
C VAL A 198 -12.18 -10.91 -6.92
N SER A 199 -13.11 -11.41 -6.10
CA SER A 199 -14.56 -11.32 -6.34
C SER A 199 -15.27 -10.29 -5.46
N THR A 200 -14.70 -9.91 -4.34
CA THR A 200 -15.34 -9.00 -3.37
C THR A 200 -14.37 -7.90 -2.97
N VAL A 201 -14.86 -6.66 -3.05
CA VAL A 201 -14.18 -5.47 -2.52
C VAL A 201 -15.18 -4.63 -1.73
N TYR A 202 -14.68 -3.92 -0.75
CA TYR A 202 -15.44 -3.04 0.14
C TYR A 202 -15.16 -1.58 -0.21
N GLY A 203 -16.08 -0.69 0.16
CA GLY A 203 -15.93 0.74 -0.03
C GLY A 203 -16.68 1.51 1.05
N THR A 204 -16.32 2.77 1.25
CA THR A 204 -16.99 3.69 2.15
C THR A 204 -17.23 5.03 1.46
N ASP A 205 -18.41 5.62 1.68
CA ASP A 205 -18.75 6.97 1.22
C ASP A 205 -18.53 8.01 2.32
N ASN A 206 -18.16 7.56 3.51
CA ASN A 206 -17.83 8.40 4.65
C ASN A 206 -16.49 7.96 5.27
N PRO A 207 -15.35 8.52 4.81
CA PRO A 207 -14.04 8.21 5.38
C PRO A 207 -13.93 8.50 6.88
N GLU A 208 -14.69 9.48 7.40
CA GLU A 208 -14.73 9.77 8.83
C GLU A 208 -15.24 8.58 9.64
N SER A 209 -16.06 7.70 9.04
CA SER A 209 -16.55 6.48 9.71
C SER A 209 -15.45 5.45 10.02
N LEU A 210 -14.26 5.63 9.47
CA LEU A 210 -13.07 4.80 9.76
C LEU A 210 -12.35 5.24 11.05
N GLN A 211 -12.82 6.30 11.70
CA GLN A 211 -12.27 6.73 12.98
C GLN A 211 -12.52 5.68 14.06
N VAL A 212 -11.48 5.47 14.86
CA VAL A 212 -11.53 4.69 16.09
C VAL A 212 -11.04 5.56 17.24
N ASN A 213 -11.19 5.10 18.48
CA ASN A 213 -10.66 5.81 19.64
C ASN A 213 -9.15 6.08 19.46
N GLY A 214 -8.75 7.36 19.54
CA GLY A 214 -7.35 7.78 19.38
C GLY A 214 -6.96 8.18 17.95
N LEU A 215 -7.79 7.91 16.92
CA LEU A 215 -7.52 8.32 15.55
C LEU A 215 -8.50 9.42 15.11
N CYS A 216 -7.97 10.57 14.70
CA CYS A 216 -8.77 11.69 14.20
C CYS A 216 -8.66 11.80 12.67
N TYR A 217 -9.80 12.00 12.00
CA TYR A 217 -9.83 12.34 10.58
C TYR A 217 -9.25 13.74 10.36
N ILE A 218 -8.28 13.86 9.45
CA ILE A 218 -7.60 15.12 9.14
C ILE A 218 -8.08 15.71 7.81
N GLY A 219 -8.40 14.86 6.84
CA GLY A 219 -8.86 15.28 5.52
C GLY A 219 -8.71 14.19 4.47
N GLU A 220 -9.16 14.50 3.25
CA GLU A 220 -9.10 13.61 2.10
C GLU A 220 -8.64 14.33 0.85
N ARG A 221 -8.19 13.56 -0.15
CA ARG A 221 -7.95 14.01 -1.52
C ARG A 221 -8.73 13.11 -2.47
N ASP A 222 -9.59 13.70 -3.27
CA ASP A 222 -10.24 12.99 -4.37
C ASP A 222 -9.20 12.75 -5.48
N MET A 223 -9.19 11.53 -6.01
CA MET A 223 -8.27 11.11 -7.07
C MET A 223 -9.00 10.79 -8.39
N THR A 224 -10.30 11.15 -8.50
CA THR A 224 -11.10 10.93 -9.71
C THR A 224 -11.30 12.19 -10.53
#